data_f2c4a5c4ba0aada81fd5dc791a18ec26
#
_entry.id   f2c4a5c4ba0aada81fd5dc791a18ec26
#
_cell.length_a   1.000
_cell.length_b   1.000
_cell.length_c   1.000
_cell.angle_alpha   90.00
_cell.angle_beta   90.00
_cell.angle_gamma   90.00
#
_symmetry.space_group_name_H-M   'P 1'
#
loop_
_entity.id
_entity.type
_entity.pdbx_description
1 polymer ?
#
loop_
_entity_poly.entity_id
_entity_poly.type
_entity_poly.pdbx_seq_one_letter_code
_entity_poly.pdbx_strand_id
1 'polypeptide(L)'
;SQGRMNTSFQYDRTGRLTKKQTSRPGAGILPDIILDRSYSYDNLDRLAGRKHNRQGQSDYRYDVTGRIESCRSEAYWETLQYDAAANLLDRRRGEEESNQNLIRFNQLLSFRGLKYSYDEHGRTRSKQTASGTQYYHYDAEHRLTEVRIEQLNHTERYGYVYDALGRRIEKHRLDRDGKPCNRTTFLWDGLQMIQESSADKRQSLYLYTGESGYVLLTLYVLSIIKLL
;
A
#
# COMPACT_ATOMS: atom_id res chain seq x y z
N SER A 1 21.52 -10.84 10.17
CA SER A 1 20.92 -10.46 11.46
C SER A 1 21.29 -9.02 11.78
N GLN A 2 20.31 -8.18 12.04
CA GLN A 2 20.57 -6.83 12.53
C GLN A 2 20.06 -6.76 13.98
N GLY A 3 20.96 -6.39 14.90
CA GLY A 3 20.67 -6.40 16.32
C GLY A 3 20.40 -7.81 16.85
N ARG A 4 19.39 -7.92 17.73
CA ARG A 4 18.99 -9.21 18.33
C ARG A 4 17.85 -9.92 17.60
N MET A 5 17.57 -9.57 16.34
CA MET A 5 16.51 -10.22 15.55
C MET A 5 17.09 -11.10 14.44
N ASN A 6 16.54 -12.30 14.29
CA ASN A 6 16.86 -13.24 13.23
C ASN A 6 15.64 -13.47 12.35
N THR A 7 15.79 -13.36 11.03
CA THR A 7 14.76 -13.73 10.08
C THR A 7 15.22 -14.92 9.25
N SER A 8 14.40 -15.96 9.19
CA SER A 8 14.62 -17.15 8.38
C SER A 8 13.56 -17.26 7.29
N PHE A 9 13.95 -17.84 6.18
CA PHE A 9 13.11 -18.11 5.02
C PHE A 9 13.22 -19.59 4.67
N GLN A 10 12.10 -20.20 4.30
CA GLN A 10 12.05 -21.57 3.80
C GLN A 10 11.41 -21.57 2.42
N TYR A 11 11.92 -22.39 1.53
CA TYR A 11 11.47 -22.52 0.16
C TYR A 11 11.13 -23.97 -0.15
N ASP A 12 10.24 -24.20 -1.08
CA ASP A 12 9.99 -25.52 -1.61
C ASP A 12 11.02 -25.93 -2.68
N ARG A 13 10.82 -27.11 -3.27
CA ARG A 13 11.74 -27.66 -4.29
C ARG A 13 11.78 -26.82 -5.58
N THR A 14 10.77 -26.02 -5.84
CA THR A 14 10.67 -25.14 -7.02
C THR A 14 11.12 -23.70 -6.73
N GLY A 15 11.61 -23.43 -5.50
CA GLY A 15 12.12 -22.12 -5.11
C GLY A 15 11.04 -21.12 -4.63
N ARG A 16 9.79 -21.57 -4.41
CA ARG A 16 8.73 -20.69 -3.90
C ARG A 16 8.84 -20.58 -2.38
N LEU A 17 8.66 -19.36 -1.86
CA LEU A 17 8.70 -19.08 -0.43
C LEU A 17 7.54 -19.77 0.30
N THR A 18 7.82 -20.72 1.18
CA THR A 18 6.82 -21.44 1.97
C THR A 18 6.69 -20.92 3.39
N LYS A 19 7.75 -20.33 3.96
CA LYS A 19 7.74 -19.78 5.31
C LYS A 19 8.69 -18.61 5.47
N LYS A 20 8.24 -17.58 6.20
CA LYS A 20 9.06 -16.49 6.72
C LYS A 20 8.83 -16.37 8.22
N GLN A 21 9.89 -16.47 9.01
CA GLN A 21 9.83 -16.37 10.46
C GLN A 21 10.85 -15.36 10.98
N THR A 22 10.41 -14.47 11.85
CA THR A 22 11.30 -13.53 12.56
C THR A 22 11.22 -13.79 14.06
N SER A 23 12.35 -13.96 14.69
CA SER A 23 12.49 -14.21 16.12
C SER A 23 13.52 -13.29 16.75
N ARG A 24 13.43 -13.11 18.07
CA ARG A 24 14.45 -12.47 18.92
C ARG A 24 14.83 -13.42 20.07
N PRO A 25 15.99 -13.23 20.71
CA PRO A 25 16.28 -13.95 21.94
C PRO A 25 15.19 -13.73 22.98
N GLY A 26 14.62 -14.82 23.49
CA GLY A 26 13.62 -14.77 24.55
C GLY A 26 14.27 -14.67 25.94
N ALA A 27 13.44 -14.53 26.98
CA ALA A 27 13.90 -14.57 28.38
C ALA A 27 14.28 -16.00 28.83
N GLY A 28 13.95 -17.05 28.05
CA GLY A 28 14.26 -18.45 28.28
C GLY A 28 15.14 -19.06 27.19
N ILE A 29 15.20 -20.40 27.15
CA ILE A 29 16.01 -21.16 26.19
C ILE A 29 15.47 -21.00 24.73
N LEU A 30 14.17 -20.83 24.59
CA LEU A 30 13.54 -20.70 23.27
C LEU A 30 13.42 -19.23 22.83
N PRO A 31 13.64 -18.93 21.54
CA PRO A 31 13.46 -17.57 21.03
C PRO A 31 11.99 -17.18 20.96
N ASP A 32 11.71 -15.89 21.20
CA ASP A 32 10.39 -15.30 20.98
C ASP A 32 10.13 -15.16 19.48
N ILE A 33 9.04 -15.74 18.98
CA ILE A 33 8.61 -15.60 17.60
C ILE A 33 7.77 -14.33 17.48
N ILE A 34 8.31 -13.33 16.78
CA ILE A 34 7.64 -12.03 16.54
C ILE A 34 6.72 -12.11 15.32
N LEU A 35 7.20 -12.78 14.27
CA LEU A 35 6.49 -12.96 13.01
C LEU A 35 6.61 -14.41 12.57
N ASP A 36 5.49 -15.04 12.24
CA ASP A 36 5.43 -16.30 11.54
C ASP A 36 4.42 -16.21 10.40
N ARG A 37 4.91 -16.40 9.17
CA ARG A 37 4.10 -16.43 7.95
C ARG A 37 4.38 -17.70 7.19
N SER A 38 3.33 -18.40 6.79
CA SER A 38 3.42 -19.52 5.85
C SER A 38 2.58 -19.24 4.62
N TYR A 39 3.00 -19.82 3.50
CA TYR A 39 2.42 -19.62 2.19
C TYR A 39 2.16 -20.98 1.54
N SER A 40 1.02 -21.12 0.86
CA SER A 40 0.67 -22.29 0.07
C SER A 40 0.33 -21.88 -1.35
N TYR A 41 0.59 -22.76 -2.30
CA TYR A 41 0.44 -22.49 -3.73
C TYR A 41 -0.47 -23.55 -4.36
N ASP A 42 -1.16 -23.18 -5.42
CA ASP A 42 -1.94 -24.10 -6.24
C ASP A 42 -1.04 -24.83 -7.27
N ASN A 43 -1.65 -25.69 -8.07
CA ASN A 43 -0.96 -26.49 -9.09
C ASN A 43 -0.41 -25.65 -10.27
N LEU A 44 -0.76 -24.37 -10.35
CA LEU A 44 -0.28 -23.42 -11.35
C LEU A 44 0.69 -22.40 -10.75
N ASP A 45 1.31 -22.72 -9.58
CA ASP A 45 2.29 -21.89 -8.87
C ASP A 45 1.75 -20.53 -8.37
N ARG A 46 0.41 -20.36 -8.28
CA ARG A 46 -0.22 -19.16 -7.77
C ARG A 46 -0.43 -19.26 -6.25
N LEU A 47 -0.32 -18.16 -5.55
CA LEU A 47 -0.52 -18.12 -4.09
C LEU A 47 -1.96 -18.49 -3.73
N ALA A 48 -2.18 -19.68 -3.15
CA ALA A 48 -3.50 -20.18 -2.76
C ALA A 48 -3.86 -19.83 -1.31
N GLY A 49 -2.87 -19.68 -0.44
CA GLY A 49 -3.11 -19.35 0.96
C GLY A 49 -1.93 -18.68 1.64
N ARG A 50 -2.25 -17.86 2.63
CA ARG A 50 -1.29 -17.22 3.53
C ARG A 50 -1.77 -17.34 4.96
N LYS A 51 -0.93 -17.85 5.86
CA LYS A 51 -1.19 -17.88 7.30
C LYS A 51 -0.22 -16.91 8.00
N HIS A 52 -0.74 -16.13 8.93
CA HIS A 52 0.03 -15.16 9.71
C HIS A 52 -0.31 -15.31 11.19
N ASN A 53 0.70 -15.36 12.06
CA ASN A 53 0.51 -15.60 13.50
C ASN A 53 -0.37 -14.57 14.24
N ARG A 54 -0.55 -13.36 13.65
CA ARG A 54 -1.38 -12.28 14.25
C ARG A 54 -2.62 -11.93 13.44
N GLN A 55 -2.62 -12.20 12.12
CA GLN A 55 -3.69 -11.79 11.20
C GLN A 55 -4.57 -12.97 10.74
N GLY A 56 -4.27 -14.19 11.24
CA GLY A 56 -4.99 -15.38 10.85
C GLY A 56 -4.65 -15.85 9.42
N GLN A 57 -5.57 -16.61 8.85
CA GLN A 57 -5.44 -17.20 7.53
C GLN A 57 -6.17 -16.38 6.47
N SER A 58 -5.59 -16.31 5.28
CA SER A 58 -6.24 -15.78 4.06
C SER A 58 -6.09 -16.79 2.94
N ASP A 59 -7.19 -17.10 2.27
CA ASP A 59 -7.25 -18.04 1.14
C ASP A 59 -7.65 -17.28 -0.13
N TYR A 60 -6.98 -17.60 -1.23
CA TYR A 60 -7.16 -16.96 -2.53
C TYR A 60 -7.66 -17.98 -3.55
N ARG A 61 -8.62 -17.57 -4.37
CA ARG A 61 -9.10 -18.33 -5.53
C ARG A 61 -8.93 -17.51 -6.79
N TYR A 62 -8.75 -18.21 -7.89
CA TYR A 62 -8.49 -17.61 -9.19
C TYR A 62 -9.52 -18.08 -10.22
N ASP A 63 -9.90 -17.21 -11.12
CA ASP A 63 -10.73 -17.55 -12.27
C ASP A 63 -9.93 -18.38 -13.29
N VAL A 64 -10.61 -18.86 -14.34
CA VAL A 64 -10.01 -19.69 -15.39
C VAL A 64 -8.90 -18.96 -16.18
N THR A 65 -8.86 -17.64 -16.11
CA THR A 65 -7.86 -16.79 -16.77
C THR A 65 -6.69 -16.42 -15.86
N GLY A 66 -6.70 -16.89 -14.59
CA GLY A 66 -5.62 -16.65 -13.62
C GLY A 66 -5.75 -15.36 -12.82
N ARG A 67 -6.90 -14.67 -12.86
CA ARG A 67 -7.16 -13.48 -12.05
C ARG A 67 -7.76 -13.87 -10.70
N ILE A 68 -7.48 -13.11 -9.64
CA ILE A 68 -8.04 -13.37 -8.30
C ILE A 68 -9.55 -13.21 -8.35
N GLU A 69 -10.28 -14.30 -8.13
CA GLU A 69 -11.75 -14.34 -8.06
C GLU A 69 -12.26 -14.07 -6.64
N SER A 70 -11.55 -14.57 -5.63
CA SER A 70 -11.93 -14.32 -4.24
C SER A 70 -10.74 -14.32 -3.28
N CYS A 71 -10.89 -13.57 -2.20
CA CYS A 71 -10.03 -13.60 -1.03
C CYS A 71 -10.92 -13.81 0.21
N ARG A 72 -10.61 -14.84 0.99
CA ARG A 72 -11.31 -15.14 2.24
C ARG A 72 -10.34 -15.12 3.41
N SER A 73 -10.67 -14.36 4.45
CA SER A 73 -9.97 -14.36 5.73
C SER A 73 -10.97 -14.55 6.89
N GLU A 74 -10.47 -14.65 8.11
CA GLU A 74 -11.33 -14.68 9.31
C GLU A 74 -12.14 -13.38 9.48
N ALA A 75 -11.59 -12.25 9.04
CA ALA A 75 -12.18 -10.92 9.22
C ALA A 75 -13.03 -10.44 8.04
N TYR A 76 -12.80 -10.94 6.84
CA TYR A 76 -13.51 -10.50 5.64
C TYR A 76 -13.55 -11.56 4.55
N TRP A 77 -14.56 -11.45 3.72
CA TRP A 77 -14.69 -12.21 2.47
C TRP A 77 -14.95 -11.25 1.33
N GLU A 78 -14.14 -11.33 0.29
CA GLU A 78 -14.21 -10.51 -0.90
C GLU A 78 -14.30 -11.39 -2.14
N THR A 79 -15.24 -11.09 -3.03
CA THR A 79 -15.34 -11.68 -4.38
C THR A 79 -15.07 -10.59 -5.40
N LEU A 80 -14.29 -10.93 -6.41
CA LEU A 80 -13.89 -10.05 -7.49
C LEU A 80 -14.42 -10.62 -8.82
N GLN A 81 -15.00 -9.77 -9.64
CA GLN A 81 -15.48 -10.12 -10.98
C GLN A 81 -14.84 -9.18 -12.00
N TYR A 82 -14.64 -9.68 -13.20
CA TYR A 82 -13.96 -8.94 -14.25
C TYR A 82 -14.80 -8.96 -15.54
N ASP A 83 -14.74 -7.88 -16.33
CA ASP A 83 -15.26 -7.84 -17.68
C ASP A 83 -14.31 -8.57 -18.66
N ALA A 84 -14.71 -8.64 -19.93
CA ALA A 84 -13.90 -9.26 -20.97
C ALA A 84 -12.56 -8.54 -21.21
N ALA A 85 -12.46 -7.25 -20.90
CA ALA A 85 -11.25 -6.45 -20.99
C ALA A 85 -10.38 -6.53 -19.72
N ALA A 86 -10.71 -7.43 -18.78
CA ALA A 86 -10.04 -7.60 -17.47
C ALA A 86 -10.19 -6.42 -16.51
N ASN A 87 -11.15 -5.53 -16.71
CA ASN A 87 -11.47 -4.50 -15.73
C ASN A 87 -12.27 -5.09 -14.58
N LEU A 88 -11.97 -4.67 -13.36
CA LEU A 88 -12.69 -5.08 -12.16
C LEU A 88 -14.12 -4.52 -12.17
N LEU A 89 -15.11 -5.38 -11.92
CA LEU A 89 -16.52 -5.03 -11.86
C LEU A 89 -16.97 -4.80 -10.42
N ASP A 90 -17.86 -3.82 -10.21
CA ASP A 90 -18.52 -3.57 -8.92
C ASP A 90 -19.91 -4.23 -8.91
N ARG A 91 -19.93 -5.57 -8.80
CA ARG A 91 -21.19 -6.31 -8.71
C ARG A 91 -21.53 -6.63 -7.25
N ARG A 92 -22.65 -6.14 -6.78
CA ARG A 92 -23.36 -6.71 -5.64
C ARG A 92 -24.21 -7.88 -6.15
N ARG A 93 -24.27 -8.96 -5.37
CA ARG A 93 -25.05 -10.16 -5.70
C ARG A 93 -26.53 -9.74 -5.95
N GLY A 94 -27.01 -9.84 -7.20
CA GLY A 94 -28.41 -9.55 -7.58
C GLY A 94 -28.65 -8.29 -8.42
N GLU A 95 -27.62 -7.48 -8.75
CA GLU A 95 -27.76 -6.30 -9.60
C GLU A 95 -27.17 -6.57 -10.99
N GLU A 96 -28.01 -6.86 -11.99
CA GLU A 96 -27.55 -7.10 -13.37
C GLU A 96 -27.29 -5.81 -14.17
N GLU A 97 -27.78 -4.64 -13.74
CA GLU A 97 -27.83 -3.42 -14.57
C GLU A 97 -26.81 -2.32 -14.23
N SER A 98 -26.05 -2.38 -13.14
CA SER A 98 -25.28 -1.21 -12.67
C SER A 98 -23.90 -1.02 -13.28
N ASN A 99 -23.43 -1.92 -14.16
CA ASN A 99 -22.02 -1.96 -14.59
C ASN A 99 -21.68 -1.26 -15.91
N GLN A 100 -22.63 -0.63 -16.57
CA GLN A 100 -22.41 -0.10 -17.93
C GLN A 100 -21.46 1.10 -18.04
N ASN A 101 -21.05 1.73 -16.94
CA ASN A 101 -20.25 2.96 -16.97
C ASN A 101 -19.17 3.06 -15.87
N LEU A 102 -18.68 1.94 -15.30
CA LEU A 102 -17.64 1.99 -14.28
C LEU A 102 -16.29 2.45 -14.83
N ILE A 103 -15.97 2.02 -16.06
CA ILE A 103 -14.71 2.33 -16.74
C ILE A 103 -15.02 2.85 -18.12
N ARG A 104 -14.49 4.03 -18.45
CA ARG A 104 -14.56 4.64 -19.77
C ARG A 104 -13.19 5.13 -20.18
N PHE A 105 -12.73 4.76 -21.38
CA PHE A 105 -11.39 5.15 -21.87
C PHE A 105 -10.26 4.79 -20.90
N ASN A 106 -10.29 3.62 -20.28
CA ASN A 106 -9.37 3.18 -19.21
C ASN A 106 -9.38 4.04 -17.92
N GLN A 107 -10.41 4.84 -17.73
CA GLN A 107 -10.61 5.66 -16.55
C GLN A 107 -11.73 5.08 -15.69
N LEU A 108 -11.43 4.76 -14.44
CA LEU A 108 -12.40 4.28 -13.46
C LEU A 108 -13.29 5.45 -13.03
N LEU A 109 -14.56 5.45 -13.41
CA LEU A 109 -15.50 6.53 -13.06
C LEU A 109 -16.15 6.30 -11.68
N SER A 110 -16.47 5.05 -11.37
CA SER A 110 -17.00 4.71 -10.03
C SER A 110 -16.62 3.28 -9.64
N PHE A 111 -16.47 3.05 -8.31
CA PHE A 111 -16.23 1.72 -7.76
C PHE A 111 -16.54 1.70 -6.25
N ARG A 112 -17.44 0.81 -5.81
CA ARG A 112 -17.78 0.61 -4.39
C ARG A 112 -18.13 1.91 -3.64
N GLY A 113 -18.97 2.76 -4.25
CA GLY A 113 -19.38 4.04 -3.68
C GLY A 113 -18.36 5.17 -3.81
N LEU A 114 -17.18 4.91 -4.37
CA LEU A 114 -16.22 5.92 -4.75
C LEU A 114 -16.55 6.45 -6.15
N LYS A 115 -16.44 7.76 -6.37
CA LYS A 115 -16.57 8.39 -7.69
C LYS A 115 -15.30 9.15 -8.01
N TYR A 116 -14.86 9.06 -9.27
CA TYR A 116 -13.64 9.69 -9.74
C TYR A 116 -13.94 10.65 -10.89
N SER A 117 -13.21 11.75 -10.96
CA SER A 117 -13.14 12.61 -12.14
C SER A 117 -11.69 12.80 -12.57
N TYR A 118 -11.52 13.12 -13.85
CA TYR A 118 -10.20 13.25 -14.46
C TYR A 118 -10.08 14.60 -15.13
N ASP A 119 -8.86 15.09 -15.25
CA ASP A 119 -8.54 16.27 -16.01
C ASP A 119 -8.33 15.94 -17.51
N GLU A 120 -8.01 16.96 -18.31
CA GLU A 120 -7.78 16.84 -19.75
C GLU A 120 -6.55 15.97 -20.11
N HIS A 121 -5.64 15.76 -19.16
CA HIS A 121 -4.48 14.88 -19.31
C HIS A 121 -4.72 13.44 -18.80
N GLY A 122 -5.94 13.13 -18.38
CA GLY A 122 -6.28 11.81 -17.83
C GLY A 122 -5.82 11.57 -16.40
N ARG A 123 -5.36 12.60 -15.68
CA ARG A 123 -4.95 12.49 -14.26
C ARG A 123 -6.18 12.61 -13.37
N THR A 124 -6.19 11.91 -12.26
CA THR A 124 -7.29 11.99 -11.28
C THR A 124 -7.42 13.45 -10.76
N ARG A 125 -8.52 14.10 -11.06
CA ARG A 125 -8.87 15.46 -10.60
C ARG A 125 -9.54 15.42 -9.25
N SER A 126 -10.47 14.48 -9.04
CA SER A 126 -11.15 14.33 -7.76
C SER A 126 -11.52 12.88 -7.49
N LYS A 127 -11.66 12.57 -6.18
CA LYS A 127 -12.18 11.31 -5.66
C LYS A 127 -13.24 11.64 -4.60
N GLN A 128 -14.48 11.29 -4.87
CA GLN A 128 -15.58 11.43 -3.92
C GLN A 128 -15.73 10.13 -3.11
N THR A 129 -15.84 10.28 -1.80
CA THR A 129 -16.09 9.20 -0.82
C THR A 129 -17.36 9.51 -0.03
N ALA A 130 -17.83 8.56 0.78
CA ALA A 130 -18.96 8.80 1.68
C ALA A 130 -18.70 9.90 2.72
N SER A 131 -17.41 10.12 3.11
CA SER A 131 -17.00 11.09 4.13
C SER A 131 -16.55 12.44 3.57
N GLY A 132 -16.45 12.60 2.25
CA GLY A 132 -16.02 13.85 1.64
C GLY A 132 -15.38 13.69 0.27
N THR A 133 -14.85 14.77 -0.26
CA THR A 133 -14.22 14.81 -1.59
C THR A 133 -12.76 15.20 -1.48
N GLN A 134 -11.90 14.48 -2.18
CA GLN A 134 -10.49 14.77 -2.33
C GLN A 134 -10.25 15.40 -3.71
N TYR A 135 -9.50 16.49 -3.77
CA TYR A 135 -9.10 17.18 -4.99
C TYR A 135 -7.58 17.11 -5.13
N TYR A 136 -7.12 16.84 -6.34
CA TYR A 136 -5.71 16.64 -6.66
C TYR A 136 -5.22 17.70 -7.62
N HIS A 137 -4.11 18.37 -7.30
CA HIS A 137 -3.48 19.39 -8.12
C HIS A 137 -2.09 18.95 -8.55
N TYR A 138 -1.75 19.21 -9.79
CA TYR A 138 -0.51 18.77 -10.41
C TYR A 138 0.26 19.96 -10.99
N ASP A 139 1.58 19.82 -11.04
CA ASP A 139 2.44 20.78 -11.76
C ASP A 139 2.49 20.47 -13.28
N ALA A 140 3.27 21.29 -13.99
CA ALA A 140 3.46 21.14 -15.44
C ALA A 140 4.17 19.85 -15.85
N GLU A 141 4.86 19.20 -14.92
CA GLU A 141 5.54 17.90 -15.10
C GLU A 141 4.66 16.72 -14.65
N HIS A 142 3.35 16.94 -14.47
CA HIS A 142 2.36 15.94 -14.05
C HIS A 142 2.59 15.36 -12.65
N ARG A 143 3.37 16.04 -11.79
CA ARG A 143 3.60 15.61 -10.41
C ARG A 143 2.55 16.20 -9.49
N LEU A 144 2.05 15.40 -8.54
CA LEU A 144 1.07 15.81 -7.55
C LEU A 144 1.67 16.85 -6.58
N THR A 145 1.19 18.08 -6.60
CA THR A 145 1.69 19.17 -5.75
C THR A 145 0.85 19.45 -4.53
N GLU A 146 -0.48 19.25 -4.63
CA GLU A 146 -1.39 19.48 -3.51
C GLU A 146 -2.55 18.48 -3.54
N VAL A 147 -3.00 18.04 -2.35
CA VAL A 147 -4.27 17.35 -2.14
C VAL A 147 -5.10 18.19 -1.17
N ARG A 148 -6.34 18.52 -1.56
CA ARG A 148 -7.33 19.16 -0.72
C ARG A 148 -8.42 18.14 -0.40
N ILE A 149 -8.70 17.92 0.89
CA ILE A 149 -9.71 17.00 1.40
C ILE A 149 -10.82 17.82 2.04
N GLU A 150 -11.99 17.85 1.41
CA GLU A 150 -13.18 18.53 1.92
C GLU A 150 -14.09 17.52 2.60
N GLN A 151 -14.37 17.73 3.88
CA GLN A 151 -15.32 16.98 4.68
C GLN A 151 -16.43 17.91 5.19
N LEU A 152 -17.47 17.34 5.81
CA LEU A 152 -18.67 18.09 6.21
C LEU A 152 -18.35 19.38 7.02
N ASN A 153 -17.38 19.29 7.94
CA ASN A 153 -17.10 20.37 8.91
C ASN A 153 -15.68 20.94 8.82
N HIS A 154 -14.82 20.41 7.97
CA HIS A 154 -13.44 20.89 7.86
C HIS A 154 -12.81 20.56 6.50
N THR A 155 -11.79 21.33 6.18
CA THR A 155 -10.96 21.12 5.00
C THR A 155 -9.52 20.93 5.43
N GLU A 156 -8.87 19.90 4.89
CA GLU A 156 -7.44 19.66 5.07
C GLU A 156 -6.72 19.83 3.73
N ARG A 157 -5.49 20.36 3.79
CA ARG A 157 -4.64 20.51 2.61
C ARG A 157 -3.26 19.94 2.89
N TYR A 158 -2.74 19.22 1.91
CA TYR A 158 -1.41 18.60 1.96
C TYR A 158 -0.61 19.00 0.74
N GLY A 159 0.64 19.40 0.96
CA GLY A 159 1.58 19.77 -0.10
C GLY A 159 2.69 18.73 -0.25
N TYR A 160 3.26 18.68 -1.45
CA TYR A 160 4.32 17.74 -1.82
C TYR A 160 5.45 18.49 -2.51
N VAL A 161 6.69 18.17 -2.18
CA VAL A 161 7.89 18.77 -2.76
C VAL A 161 8.72 17.69 -3.44
N TYR A 162 9.27 18.02 -4.60
CA TYR A 162 10.05 17.12 -5.42
C TYR A 162 11.44 17.70 -5.67
N ASP A 163 12.44 16.83 -5.81
CA ASP A 163 13.76 17.23 -6.28
C ASP A 163 13.83 17.33 -7.82
N ALA A 164 15.00 17.71 -8.34
CA ALA A 164 15.23 17.85 -9.77
C ALA A 164 15.08 16.55 -10.58
N LEU A 165 15.14 15.39 -9.92
CA LEU A 165 14.92 14.07 -10.52
C LEU A 165 13.47 13.60 -10.44
N GLY A 166 12.55 14.44 -9.93
CA GLY A 166 11.14 14.11 -9.75
C GLY A 166 10.85 13.19 -8.56
N ARG A 167 11.82 12.96 -7.66
CA ARG A 167 11.62 12.17 -6.46
C ARG A 167 10.99 13.04 -5.38
N ARG A 168 9.94 12.52 -4.71
CA ARG A 168 9.28 13.24 -3.63
C ARG A 168 10.18 13.30 -2.40
N ILE A 169 10.63 14.51 -2.01
CA ILE A 169 11.51 14.75 -0.88
C ILE A 169 10.79 15.23 0.36
N GLU A 170 9.57 15.76 0.24
CA GLU A 170 8.78 16.23 1.37
C GLU A 170 7.27 16.06 1.12
N LYS A 171 6.56 15.77 2.20
CA LYS A 171 5.10 15.86 2.33
C LYS A 171 4.81 16.68 3.58
N HIS A 172 3.85 17.61 3.51
CA HIS A 172 3.46 18.43 4.65
C HIS A 172 1.96 18.73 4.62
N ARG A 173 1.41 19.05 5.78
CA ARG A 173 0.08 19.67 5.88
C ARG A 173 0.24 21.17 5.70
N LEU A 174 -0.77 21.82 5.14
CA LEU A 174 -0.89 23.28 5.09
C LEU A 174 -1.81 23.74 6.22
N ASP A 175 -1.38 24.74 6.98
CA ASP A 175 -2.22 25.39 7.98
C ASP A 175 -3.26 26.32 7.32
N ARG A 176 -4.01 27.07 8.14
CA ARG A 176 -5.05 28.00 7.63
C ARG A 176 -4.48 29.12 6.78
N ASP A 177 -3.24 29.53 7.03
CA ASP A 177 -2.54 30.58 6.29
C ASP A 177 -1.79 30.02 5.06
N GLY A 178 -1.90 28.71 4.80
CA GLY A 178 -1.21 28.04 3.71
C GLY A 178 0.27 27.75 3.98
N LYS A 179 0.72 27.84 5.25
CA LYS A 179 2.11 27.53 5.62
C LYS A 179 2.31 26.06 5.89
N PRO A 180 3.44 25.47 5.46
CA PRO A 180 3.76 24.07 5.71
C PRO A 180 3.93 23.77 7.20
N CYS A 181 3.23 22.73 7.67
CA CYS A 181 3.36 22.16 9.01
C CYS A 181 3.34 20.63 8.95
N ASN A 182 3.67 19.97 10.06
CA ASN A 182 3.69 18.49 10.15
C ASN A 182 4.46 17.83 8.99
N ARG A 183 5.68 18.29 8.77
CA ARG A 183 6.51 17.84 7.65
C ARG A 183 7.00 16.42 7.85
N THR A 184 6.93 15.64 6.77
CA THR A 184 7.60 14.35 6.61
C THR A 184 8.59 14.49 5.46
N THR A 185 9.85 14.16 5.70
CA THR A 185 10.92 14.23 4.69
C THR A 185 11.35 12.83 4.27
N PHE A 186 11.79 12.70 3.03
CA PHE A 186 12.21 11.44 2.42
C PHE A 186 13.65 11.55 1.92
N LEU A 187 14.47 10.58 2.28
CA LEU A 187 15.84 10.45 1.81
C LEU A 187 15.94 9.34 0.76
N TRP A 188 16.67 9.62 -0.30
CA TRP A 188 16.81 8.73 -1.44
C TRP A 188 18.28 8.38 -1.70
N ASP A 189 18.52 7.13 -2.06
CA ASP A 189 19.74 6.66 -2.69
C ASP A 189 19.41 6.22 -4.12
N GLY A 190 19.84 6.99 -5.13
CA GLY A 190 19.39 6.81 -6.50
C GLY A 190 17.86 6.86 -6.61
N LEU A 191 17.24 5.77 -7.02
CA LEU A 191 15.77 5.62 -7.13
C LEU A 191 15.15 4.90 -5.93
N GLN A 192 15.92 4.56 -4.91
CA GLN A 192 15.44 3.88 -3.71
C GLN A 192 15.22 4.87 -2.58
N MET A 193 14.03 4.89 -2.01
CA MET A 193 13.75 5.65 -0.79
C MET A 193 14.29 4.88 0.41
N ILE A 194 15.33 5.40 1.06
CA ILE A 194 16.03 4.73 2.15
C ILE A 194 15.57 5.17 3.53
N GLN A 195 14.99 6.36 3.67
CA GLN A 195 14.53 6.85 4.97
C GLN A 195 13.34 7.78 4.82
N GLU A 196 12.44 7.70 5.80
CA GLU A 196 11.36 8.64 6.07
C GLU A 196 11.52 9.21 7.46
N SER A 197 11.39 10.53 7.62
CA SER A 197 11.46 11.23 8.92
C SER A 197 10.21 12.08 9.12
N SER A 198 9.41 11.75 10.15
CA SER A 198 8.18 12.44 10.48
C SER A 198 8.41 13.64 11.41
N ALA A 199 7.44 14.56 11.47
CA ALA A 199 7.48 15.74 12.34
C ALA A 199 7.61 15.39 13.83
N ASP A 200 7.08 14.25 14.27
CA ASP A 200 7.19 13.71 15.63
C ASP A 200 8.51 12.99 15.90
N LYS A 201 9.51 13.18 15.04
CA LYS A 201 10.87 12.59 15.13
C LYS A 201 10.92 11.07 15.00
N ARG A 202 9.85 10.41 14.57
CA ARG A 202 9.92 9.01 14.15
C ARG A 202 10.68 8.91 12.84
N GLN A 203 11.55 7.92 12.74
CA GLN A 203 12.30 7.60 11.53
C GLN A 203 12.02 6.16 11.11
N SER A 204 11.75 5.97 9.84
CA SER A 204 11.60 4.66 9.23
C SER A 204 12.74 4.44 8.24
N LEU A 205 13.45 3.34 8.37
CA LEU A 205 14.52 2.93 7.46
C LEU A 205 14.02 1.81 6.56
N TYR A 206 14.28 1.94 5.27
CA TYR A 206 13.91 0.99 4.23
C TYR A 206 15.16 0.27 3.75
N LEU A 207 15.17 -1.05 3.86
CA LEU A 207 16.27 -1.89 3.40
C LEU A 207 15.81 -2.74 2.22
N TYR A 208 16.61 -2.78 1.19
CA TYR A 208 16.34 -3.47 -0.06
C TYR A 208 17.27 -4.67 -0.24
N THR A 209 16.88 -5.66 -1.03
CA THR A 209 17.74 -6.76 -1.43
C THR A 209 18.74 -6.27 -2.47
N GLY A 210 20.01 -6.72 -2.38
CA GLY A 210 21.10 -6.27 -3.26
C GLY A 210 20.93 -6.67 -4.74
N GLU A 211 20.14 -7.72 -5.02
CA GLU A 211 20.06 -8.29 -6.37
C GLU A 211 18.98 -7.66 -7.27
N SER A 212 17.93 -7.07 -6.72
CA SER A 212 16.83 -6.52 -7.54
C SER A 212 16.55 -5.03 -7.32
N GLY A 213 17.14 -4.40 -6.33
CA GLY A 213 17.02 -2.96 -6.07
C GLY A 213 15.59 -2.44 -5.75
N TYR A 214 14.57 -3.25 -5.98
CA TYR A 214 13.16 -2.86 -5.84
C TYR A 214 12.39 -3.68 -4.79
N VAL A 215 13.00 -4.71 -4.22
CA VAL A 215 12.35 -5.54 -3.20
C VAL A 215 12.68 -5.01 -1.82
N LEU A 216 11.69 -4.42 -1.17
CA LEU A 216 11.82 -3.99 0.22
C LEU A 216 12.01 -5.20 1.13
N LEU A 217 13.21 -5.34 1.72
CA LEU A 217 13.54 -6.44 2.62
C LEU A 217 12.88 -6.23 3.99
N THR A 218 12.95 -5.02 4.51
CA THR A 218 12.42 -4.71 5.84
C THR A 218 12.25 -3.21 6.06
N LEU A 219 11.38 -2.87 7.01
CA LEU A 219 11.12 -1.52 7.47
C LEU A 219 11.44 -1.46 8.97
N TYR A 220 12.37 -0.58 9.36
CA TYR A 220 12.63 -0.25 10.75
C TYR A 220 12.03 1.09 11.10
N VAL A 221 11.31 1.14 12.21
CA VAL A 221 10.80 2.39 12.79
C VAL A 221 11.61 2.70 14.04
N LEU A 222 12.34 3.81 14.00
CA LEU A 222 13.13 4.32 15.09
C LEU A 222 12.40 5.51 15.71
N SER A 223 12.13 5.44 17.01
CA SER A 223 11.69 6.61 17.78
C SER A 223 12.91 7.18 18.50
N ILE A 224 13.25 8.43 18.25
CA ILE A 224 14.27 9.12 19.00
C ILE A 224 13.63 9.51 20.33
N ILE A 225 13.77 8.63 21.35
CA ILE A 225 13.50 8.99 22.72
C ILE A 225 14.66 9.88 23.15
N LYS A 226 14.39 11.16 23.39
CA LYS A 226 15.34 11.99 24.12
C LYS A 226 15.51 11.39 25.52
N LEU A 227 16.63 10.71 25.76
CA LEU A 227 17.14 10.55 27.11
C LEU A 227 17.58 11.96 27.56
N LEU A 228 16.77 12.61 28.36
CA LEU A 228 17.16 13.69 29.27
C LEU A 228 17.67 13.08 30.56
#